data_3811841437e3481a5dc0c74d3270d3fd
#
_entry.id   3811841437e3481a5dc0c74d3270d3fd
#
_cell.length_a   1.000
_cell.length_b   1.000
_cell.length_c   1.000
_cell.angle_alpha   90.00
_cell.angle_beta   90.00
_cell.angle_gamma   90.00
#
_symmetry.space_group_name_H-M   'P 1'
#
loop_
_entity.id
_entity.type
_entity.pdbx_description
1 polymer ?
#
loop_
_entity_poly.entity_id
_entity_poly.type
_entity_poly.pdbx_seq_one_letter_code
_entity_poly.pdbx_strand_id
1 'polypeptide(L)'
;TENFEITLKIKDNPFKVDYLNYKKKEKNEVILNFKGSKNRNNELVIETFNLNEDENYIKIKDLVFNEKFQISRFDEVNLDYIDDDKQKNSIRLKRNKKKYFLTGSSFNADNLIEDLLSDDDKDTKIIDINSNLKIDVKKIFLDSEYYLSNFKGDILIKNKEIYKADLIGSFSKNKKLKLTINKDNNNKITTLFVDEAKPIVKRYKFIKGFDEGSLDFFSSKKSKKSVSQIKIYDFKLKELPILTKILTLASLQGIADILSGEGIRFTEF
;
A
#
# COMPACT_ATOMS: atom_id res chain seq x y z
N THR A 1 -7.27 -5.69 -37.22
CA THR A 1 -6.85 -6.18 -35.89
C THR A 1 -5.64 -7.07 -36.11
N GLU A 2 -4.55 -6.77 -35.49
CA GLU A 2 -3.34 -7.60 -35.52
C GLU A 2 -3.31 -8.41 -34.21
N ASN A 3 -3.28 -9.73 -34.34
CA ASN A 3 -3.23 -10.64 -33.21
C ASN A 3 -1.79 -11.11 -32.97
N PHE A 4 -1.42 -11.34 -31.72
CA PHE A 4 -0.14 -11.91 -31.34
C PHE A 4 -0.28 -12.89 -30.20
N GLU A 5 0.62 -13.84 -30.15
CA GLU A 5 0.80 -14.77 -29.03
C GLU A 5 2.30 -14.93 -28.80
N ILE A 6 2.77 -14.68 -27.58
CA ILE A 6 4.18 -14.64 -27.23
C ILE A 6 4.42 -15.47 -25.98
N THR A 7 5.43 -16.32 -26.04
CA THR A 7 5.99 -17.04 -24.89
C THR A 7 7.44 -16.64 -24.69
N LEU A 8 7.75 -16.11 -23.50
CA LEU A 8 9.12 -15.80 -23.09
C LEU A 8 9.52 -16.71 -21.93
N LYS A 9 10.73 -17.28 -22.01
CA LYS A 9 11.35 -18.07 -20.95
C LYS A 9 12.57 -17.33 -20.43
N ILE A 10 12.56 -17.00 -19.13
CA ILE A 10 13.60 -16.24 -18.46
C ILE A 10 14.25 -17.16 -17.44
N LYS A 11 15.40 -17.72 -17.77
CA LYS A 11 16.14 -18.69 -16.92
C LYS A 11 17.25 -17.99 -16.14
N ASP A 12 18.22 -17.47 -16.83
CA ASP A 12 19.48 -16.99 -16.24
C ASP A 12 19.48 -15.48 -15.96
N ASN A 13 18.55 -14.72 -16.57
CA ASN A 13 18.44 -13.28 -16.34
C ASN A 13 17.61 -12.95 -15.11
N PRO A 14 17.96 -11.87 -14.36
CA PRO A 14 17.12 -11.37 -13.30
C PRO A 14 15.81 -10.81 -13.89
N PHE A 15 14.72 -11.03 -13.17
CA PHE A 15 13.41 -10.47 -13.52
C PHE A 15 12.69 -10.03 -12.26
N LYS A 16 12.14 -8.82 -12.27
CA LYS A 16 11.41 -8.24 -11.13
C LYS A 16 10.22 -7.41 -11.60
N VAL A 17 9.23 -7.29 -10.72
CA VAL A 17 8.07 -6.40 -10.86
C VAL A 17 7.97 -5.59 -9.57
N ASP A 18 8.54 -4.37 -9.59
CA ASP A 18 8.74 -3.55 -8.38
C ASP A 18 7.44 -3.25 -7.63
N TYR A 19 6.35 -2.87 -8.33
CA TYR A 19 5.03 -2.62 -7.73
C TYR A 19 4.45 -3.80 -6.94
N LEU A 20 4.87 -5.01 -7.28
CA LEU A 20 4.42 -6.25 -6.63
C LEU A 20 5.47 -6.80 -5.67
N ASN A 21 6.61 -6.14 -5.51
CA ASN A 21 7.77 -6.67 -4.80
C ASN A 21 8.14 -8.10 -5.24
N TYR A 22 7.80 -8.45 -6.50
CA TYR A 22 8.09 -9.75 -7.07
C TYR A 22 9.48 -9.76 -7.67
N LYS A 23 10.25 -10.77 -7.31
CA LYS A 23 11.57 -11.05 -7.85
C LYS A 23 11.73 -12.53 -8.15
N LYS A 24 12.12 -12.83 -9.37
CA LYS A 24 12.44 -14.19 -9.81
C LYS A 24 13.56 -14.79 -8.96
N LYS A 25 13.39 -16.02 -8.49
CA LYS A 25 14.45 -16.75 -7.80
C LYS A 25 15.58 -17.13 -8.78
N GLU A 26 16.82 -17.04 -8.34
CA GLU A 26 18.00 -17.20 -9.22
C GLU A 26 18.02 -18.48 -10.05
N LYS A 27 17.61 -19.60 -9.44
CA LYS A 27 17.67 -20.94 -10.07
C LYS A 27 16.41 -21.32 -10.84
N ASN A 28 15.35 -20.51 -10.74
CA ASN A 28 14.06 -20.85 -11.34
C ASN A 28 13.94 -20.30 -12.76
N GLU A 29 13.10 -20.93 -13.56
CA GLU A 29 12.66 -20.41 -14.85
C GLU A 29 11.32 -19.68 -14.66
N VAL A 30 11.23 -18.45 -15.17
CA VAL A 30 9.95 -17.74 -15.30
C VAL A 30 9.46 -17.90 -16.72
N ILE A 31 8.22 -18.33 -16.86
CA ILE A 31 7.53 -18.43 -18.15
C ILE A 31 6.47 -17.33 -18.19
N LEU A 32 6.63 -16.42 -19.17
CA LEU A 32 5.64 -15.40 -19.49
C LEU A 32 4.89 -15.80 -20.75
N ASN A 33 3.57 -15.95 -20.67
CA ASN A 33 2.72 -16.16 -21.82
C ASN A 33 1.73 -15.00 -21.92
N PHE A 34 1.66 -14.35 -23.04
CA PHE A 34 0.66 -13.34 -23.30
C PHE A 34 0.13 -13.41 -24.72
N LYS A 35 -1.18 -13.30 -24.82
CA LYS A 35 -1.95 -13.28 -26.04
C LYS A 35 -2.75 -12.00 -26.09
N GLY A 36 -2.81 -11.39 -27.26
CA GLY A 36 -3.53 -10.14 -27.38
C GLY A 36 -3.68 -9.66 -28.82
N SER A 37 -4.20 -8.46 -28.91
CA SER A 37 -4.42 -7.82 -30.22
C SER A 37 -4.29 -6.30 -30.10
N LYS A 38 -3.97 -5.68 -31.23
CA LYS A 38 -4.07 -4.24 -31.41
C LYS A 38 -5.35 -3.94 -32.17
N ASN A 39 -6.24 -3.13 -31.60
CA ASN A 39 -7.50 -2.79 -32.23
C ASN A 39 -7.34 -1.58 -33.18
N ARG A 40 -8.42 -1.24 -33.94
CA ARG A 40 -8.42 -0.11 -34.86
C ARG A 40 -8.24 1.26 -34.24
N ASN A 41 -8.51 1.37 -32.92
CA ASN A 41 -8.33 2.59 -32.14
C ASN A 41 -6.93 2.68 -31.49
N ASN A 42 -5.95 1.91 -31.99
CA ASN A 42 -4.60 1.82 -31.42
C ASN A 42 -4.53 1.37 -29.95
N GLU A 43 -5.61 0.85 -29.38
CA GLU A 43 -5.56 0.26 -28.05
C GLU A 43 -4.90 -1.12 -28.14
N LEU A 44 -3.96 -1.36 -27.24
CA LEU A 44 -3.36 -2.67 -27.02
C LEU A 44 -4.20 -3.46 -26.02
N VAL A 45 -4.74 -4.58 -26.44
CA VAL A 45 -5.53 -5.49 -25.59
C VAL A 45 -4.72 -6.75 -25.36
N ILE A 46 -4.39 -7.02 -24.10
CA ILE A 46 -3.81 -8.30 -23.67
C ILE A 46 -4.96 -9.15 -23.12
N GLU A 47 -5.47 -10.05 -23.94
CA GLU A 47 -6.58 -10.96 -23.57
C GLU A 47 -6.21 -11.84 -22.39
N THR A 48 -4.98 -12.37 -22.41
CA THR A 48 -4.42 -13.17 -21.32
C THR A 48 -2.95 -12.84 -21.12
N PHE A 49 -2.57 -12.61 -19.87
CA PHE A 49 -1.19 -12.56 -19.41
C PHE A 49 -1.01 -13.56 -18.28
N ASN A 50 -0.01 -14.44 -18.41
CA ASN A 50 0.36 -15.39 -17.37
C ASN A 50 1.85 -15.33 -17.12
N LEU A 51 2.23 -15.11 -15.86
CA LEU A 51 3.57 -15.35 -15.35
C LEU A 51 3.51 -16.56 -14.45
N ASN A 52 4.38 -17.53 -14.69
CA ASN A 52 4.51 -18.72 -13.85
C ASN A 52 5.97 -18.93 -13.47
N GLU A 53 6.22 -19.19 -12.19
CA GLU A 53 7.50 -19.57 -11.63
C GLU A 53 7.24 -20.59 -10.53
N ASP A 54 7.47 -21.87 -10.78
CA ASP A 54 7.07 -22.98 -9.90
C ASP A 54 5.60 -22.85 -9.45
N GLU A 55 5.37 -22.69 -8.13
CA GLU A 55 4.04 -22.49 -7.56
C GLU A 55 3.56 -21.03 -7.59
N ASN A 56 4.44 -20.08 -7.97
CA ASN A 56 4.09 -18.66 -8.05
C ASN A 56 3.43 -18.36 -9.38
N TYR A 57 2.34 -17.61 -9.37
CA TYR A 57 1.72 -17.13 -10.59
C TYR A 57 1.14 -15.73 -10.48
N ILE A 58 1.14 -15.02 -11.60
CA ILE A 58 0.42 -13.77 -11.84
C ILE A 58 -0.40 -13.97 -13.10
N LYS A 59 -1.72 -13.84 -13.00
CA LYS A 59 -2.63 -13.99 -14.15
C LYS A 59 -3.49 -12.76 -14.30
N ILE A 60 -3.52 -12.20 -15.52
CA ILE A 60 -4.34 -11.03 -15.85
C ILE A 60 -5.18 -11.36 -17.08
N LYS A 61 -6.46 -10.94 -17.05
CA LYS A 61 -7.40 -11.10 -18.17
C LYS A 61 -7.89 -9.74 -18.66
N ASP A 62 -7.98 -9.61 -19.97
CA ASP A 62 -8.53 -8.46 -20.67
C ASP A 62 -7.91 -7.14 -20.22
N LEU A 63 -6.56 -7.12 -20.15
CA LEU A 63 -5.80 -5.92 -19.84
C LEU A 63 -5.73 -5.00 -21.06
N VAL A 64 -6.26 -3.79 -20.92
CA VAL A 64 -6.33 -2.80 -21.99
C VAL A 64 -5.43 -1.62 -21.67
N PHE A 65 -4.56 -1.29 -22.60
CA PHE A 65 -3.73 -0.07 -22.58
C PHE A 65 -4.32 0.97 -23.53
N ASN A 66 -4.33 2.22 -23.09
CA ASN A 66 -4.65 3.35 -23.94
C ASN A 66 -3.47 3.71 -24.88
N GLU A 67 -3.65 4.72 -25.72
CA GLU A 67 -2.61 5.21 -26.65
C GLU A 67 -1.32 5.68 -25.97
N LYS A 68 -1.38 6.03 -24.68
CA LYS A 68 -0.22 6.43 -23.86
C LYS A 68 0.41 5.25 -23.09
N PHE A 69 0.04 4.01 -23.42
CA PHE A 69 0.45 2.79 -22.73
C PHE A 69 0.13 2.78 -21.24
N GLN A 70 -0.95 3.45 -20.82
CA GLN A 70 -1.47 3.39 -19.46
C GLN A 70 -2.60 2.36 -19.39
N ILE A 71 -2.66 1.64 -18.28
CA ILE A 71 -3.72 0.65 -18.03
C ILE A 71 -5.04 1.41 -17.85
N SER A 72 -5.94 1.25 -18.80
CA SER A 72 -7.28 1.85 -18.79
C SER A 72 -8.34 0.92 -18.23
N ARG A 73 -8.13 -0.39 -18.35
CA ARG A 73 -9.07 -1.42 -17.90
C ARG A 73 -8.40 -2.77 -17.80
N PHE A 74 -8.92 -3.61 -16.94
CA PHE A 74 -8.74 -5.07 -16.93
C PHE A 74 -9.99 -5.73 -16.35
N ASP A 75 -10.20 -7.02 -16.63
CA ASP A 75 -11.36 -7.73 -16.11
C ASP A 75 -11.02 -8.54 -14.85
N GLU A 76 -9.83 -9.14 -14.81
CA GLU A 76 -9.40 -9.91 -13.65
C GLU A 76 -7.88 -9.92 -13.49
N VAL A 77 -7.42 -9.80 -12.24
CA VAL A 77 -6.04 -10.05 -11.83
C VAL A 77 -6.06 -11.07 -10.69
N ASN A 78 -5.31 -12.16 -10.85
CA ASN A 78 -5.08 -13.16 -9.81
C ASN A 78 -3.59 -13.23 -9.52
N LEU A 79 -3.25 -13.01 -8.28
CA LEU A 79 -1.87 -13.08 -7.78
C LEU A 79 -1.79 -14.19 -6.74
N ASP A 80 -0.84 -15.08 -6.90
CA ASP A 80 -0.47 -16.07 -5.89
C ASP A 80 1.03 -16.32 -5.98
N TYR A 81 1.80 -15.64 -5.13
CA TYR A 81 3.25 -15.69 -5.13
C TYR A 81 3.84 -15.32 -3.77
N ILE A 82 5.10 -15.66 -3.56
CA ILE A 82 5.92 -15.20 -2.44
C ILE A 82 6.84 -14.10 -2.98
N ASP A 83 6.79 -12.91 -2.36
CA ASP A 83 7.60 -11.76 -2.75
C ASP A 83 9.05 -11.81 -2.23
N ASP A 84 9.84 -10.76 -2.52
CA ASP A 84 11.26 -10.66 -2.12
C ASP A 84 11.41 -10.54 -0.59
N ASP A 85 10.40 -9.99 0.12
CA ASP A 85 10.33 -9.96 1.59
C ASP A 85 9.81 -11.27 2.21
N LYS A 86 9.63 -12.32 1.41
CA LYS A 86 9.10 -13.63 1.80
C LYS A 86 7.64 -13.58 2.30
N GLN A 87 6.89 -12.55 1.93
CA GLN A 87 5.48 -12.45 2.24
C GLN A 87 4.64 -13.18 1.18
N LYS A 88 3.64 -13.93 1.63
CA LYS A 88 2.68 -14.57 0.73
C LYS A 88 1.67 -13.55 0.24
N ASN A 89 1.59 -13.41 -1.07
CA ASN A 89 0.59 -12.61 -1.77
C ASN A 89 -0.43 -13.54 -2.42
N SER A 90 -1.69 -13.46 -2.02
CA SER A 90 -2.78 -14.28 -2.57
C SER A 90 -4.04 -13.44 -2.62
N ILE A 91 -4.25 -12.76 -3.74
CA ILE A 91 -5.38 -11.87 -3.98
C ILE A 91 -5.98 -12.07 -5.35
N ARG A 92 -7.25 -11.72 -5.44
CA ARG A 92 -8.02 -11.62 -6.67
C ARG A 92 -8.65 -10.25 -6.77
N LEU A 93 -8.39 -9.55 -7.86
CA LEU A 93 -9.03 -8.31 -8.22
C LEU A 93 -9.89 -8.54 -9.46
N LYS A 94 -11.21 -8.45 -9.29
CA LYS A 94 -12.19 -8.75 -10.35
C LYS A 94 -13.07 -7.56 -10.64
N ARG A 95 -13.25 -7.27 -11.92
CA ARG A 95 -14.17 -6.26 -12.40
C ARG A 95 -15.60 -6.83 -12.50
N ASN A 96 -16.58 -6.06 -12.04
CA ASN A 96 -18.00 -6.28 -12.30
C ASN A 96 -18.63 -4.95 -12.73
N LYS A 97 -18.96 -4.84 -14.01
CA LYS A 97 -19.41 -3.59 -14.65
C LYS A 97 -18.36 -2.47 -14.47
N LYS A 98 -18.70 -1.43 -13.69
CA LYS A 98 -17.83 -0.28 -13.40
C LYS A 98 -17.17 -0.34 -12.00
N LYS A 99 -17.22 -1.49 -11.33
CA LYS A 99 -16.65 -1.66 -9.98
C LYS A 99 -15.60 -2.77 -9.99
N TYR A 100 -14.58 -2.61 -9.19
CA TYR A 100 -13.58 -3.62 -8.90
C TYR A 100 -13.75 -4.17 -7.48
N PHE A 101 -13.49 -5.45 -7.31
CA PHE A 101 -13.58 -6.17 -6.04
C PHE A 101 -12.22 -6.81 -5.78
N LEU A 102 -11.51 -6.31 -4.78
CA LEU A 102 -10.26 -6.89 -4.30
C LEU A 102 -10.56 -7.79 -3.11
N THR A 103 -10.28 -9.06 -3.26
CA THR A 103 -10.47 -10.08 -2.21
C THR A 103 -9.23 -10.95 -2.09
N GLY A 104 -8.99 -11.53 -0.92
CA GLY A 104 -7.85 -12.44 -0.77
C GLY A 104 -7.47 -12.73 0.66
N SER A 105 -6.45 -13.60 0.80
CA SER A 105 -5.91 -13.98 2.09
C SER A 105 -4.83 -13.02 2.57
N SER A 106 -3.96 -12.54 1.66
CA SER A 106 -2.85 -11.65 2.03
C SER A 106 -2.30 -10.89 0.82
N PHE A 107 -1.78 -9.70 1.09
CA PHE A 107 -1.11 -8.89 0.09
C PHE A 107 -0.09 -7.93 0.75
N ASN A 108 1.11 -7.83 0.17
CA ASN A 108 2.11 -6.83 0.55
C ASN A 108 1.83 -5.53 -0.20
N ALA A 109 1.36 -4.53 0.53
CA ALA A 109 1.01 -3.23 -0.03
C ALA A 109 2.10 -2.17 0.15
N ASP A 110 3.29 -2.54 0.64
CA ASP A 110 4.37 -1.62 0.99
C ASP A 110 4.71 -0.66 -0.16
N ASN A 111 5.10 -1.19 -1.31
CA ASN A 111 5.46 -0.39 -2.49
C ASN A 111 4.27 0.40 -3.05
N LEU A 112 3.05 -0.15 -3.00
CA LEU A 112 1.84 0.57 -3.45
C LEU A 112 1.47 1.74 -2.54
N ILE A 113 1.67 1.61 -1.23
CA ILE A 113 1.43 2.71 -0.28
C ILE A 113 2.41 3.85 -0.55
N GLU A 114 3.68 3.54 -0.79
CA GLU A 114 4.70 4.56 -1.14
C GLU A 114 4.34 5.31 -2.43
N ASP A 115 3.95 4.59 -3.48
CA ASP A 115 3.54 5.20 -4.76
C ASP A 115 2.26 6.05 -4.63
N LEU A 116 1.28 5.59 -3.85
CA LEU A 116 0.03 6.34 -3.63
C LEU A 116 0.23 7.61 -2.80
N LEU A 117 1.24 7.65 -1.94
CA LEU A 117 1.55 8.79 -1.09
C LEU A 117 2.57 9.74 -1.71
N SER A 118 3.30 9.30 -2.74
CA SER A 118 4.18 10.18 -3.51
C SER A 118 3.37 11.26 -4.23
N ASP A 119 3.87 12.50 -4.19
CA ASP A 119 3.28 13.64 -4.94
C ASP A 119 3.74 13.68 -6.42
N ASP A 120 4.25 12.54 -6.95
CA ASP A 120 4.77 12.44 -8.32
C ASP A 120 3.71 12.80 -9.37
N ASP A 121 4.18 13.32 -10.48
CA ASP A 121 3.35 13.83 -11.58
C ASP A 121 2.35 12.77 -12.06
N LYS A 122 1.08 13.16 -12.15
CA LYS A 122 -0.03 12.30 -12.59
C LYS A 122 0.18 11.67 -13.97
N ASP A 123 1.03 12.27 -14.79
CA ASP A 123 1.30 11.80 -16.15
C ASP A 123 2.25 10.58 -16.19
N THR A 124 2.98 10.32 -15.10
CA THR A 124 3.85 9.14 -14.97
C THR A 124 3.11 7.90 -14.46
N LYS A 125 1.87 8.04 -13.94
CA LYS A 125 1.11 6.91 -13.41
C LYS A 125 0.68 5.96 -14.51
N ILE A 126 1.04 4.68 -14.34
CA ILE A 126 0.73 3.60 -15.27
C ILE A 126 -0.78 3.30 -15.31
N ILE A 127 -1.51 3.62 -14.23
CA ILE A 127 -2.93 3.27 -14.08
C ILE A 127 -3.81 4.49 -14.35
N ASP A 128 -4.70 4.39 -15.34
CA ASP A 128 -5.72 5.38 -15.70
C ASP A 128 -7.13 4.78 -15.58
N ILE A 129 -7.49 4.36 -14.38
CA ILE A 129 -8.77 3.72 -14.11
C ILE A 129 -9.66 4.65 -13.28
N ASN A 130 -10.86 4.95 -13.82
CA ASN A 130 -11.93 5.64 -13.10
C ASN A 130 -12.93 4.60 -12.59
N SER A 131 -12.92 4.29 -11.31
CA SER A 131 -13.74 3.22 -10.76
C SER A 131 -13.94 3.28 -9.26
N ASN A 132 -14.93 2.51 -8.80
CA ASN A 132 -15.04 2.12 -7.40
C ASN A 132 -14.29 0.81 -7.18
N LEU A 133 -13.43 0.78 -6.17
CA LEU A 133 -12.74 -0.41 -5.68
C LEU A 133 -13.30 -0.78 -4.31
N LYS A 134 -13.87 -1.97 -4.18
CA LYS A 134 -14.25 -2.55 -2.89
C LYS A 134 -13.19 -3.54 -2.45
N ILE A 135 -12.75 -3.44 -1.20
CA ILE A 135 -11.65 -4.21 -0.63
C ILE A 135 -12.17 -5.10 0.51
N ASP A 136 -11.79 -6.37 0.50
CA ASP A 136 -11.97 -7.33 1.59
C ASP A 136 -10.79 -8.33 1.58
N VAL A 137 -9.72 -7.99 2.28
CA VAL A 137 -8.49 -8.80 2.36
C VAL A 137 -8.19 -9.13 3.81
N LYS A 138 -7.92 -10.43 4.08
CA LYS A 138 -7.71 -10.87 5.47
C LYS A 138 -6.45 -10.27 6.10
N LYS A 139 -5.37 -10.06 5.31
CA LYS A 139 -4.11 -9.52 5.80
C LYS A 139 -3.47 -8.60 4.75
N ILE A 140 -3.16 -7.35 5.12
CA ILE A 140 -2.38 -6.42 4.31
C ILE A 140 -1.07 -6.15 5.04
N PHE A 141 0.06 -6.52 4.44
CA PHE A 141 1.37 -6.16 4.98
C PHE A 141 1.67 -4.70 4.62
N LEU A 142 2.11 -3.94 5.61
CA LEU A 142 2.52 -2.55 5.48
C LEU A 142 4.04 -2.45 5.27
N ASP A 143 4.76 -3.43 5.80
CA ASP A 143 6.20 -3.66 5.64
C ASP A 143 6.51 -5.11 6.05
N SER A 144 7.79 -5.46 6.21
CA SER A 144 8.23 -6.80 6.63
C SER A 144 7.83 -7.19 8.06
N GLU A 145 7.47 -6.23 8.91
CA GLU A 145 7.17 -6.44 10.34
C GLU A 145 5.68 -6.28 10.66
N TYR A 146 5.01 -5.29 10.05
CA TYR A 146 3.64 -4.90 10.41
C TYR A 146 2.62 -5.24 9.33
N TYR A 147 1.45 -5.67 9.77
CA TYR A 147 0.31 -5.93 8.90
C TYR A 147 -1.00 -5.53 9.55
N LEU A 148 -2.00 -5.28 8.73
CA LEU A 148 -3.39 -5.09 9.12
C LEU A 148 -4.19 -6.35 8.85
N SER A 149 -4.93 -6.81 9.85
CA SER A 149 -5.91 -7.88 9.71
C SER A 149 -7.28 -7.33 9.33
N ASN A 150 -8.08 -8.13 8.61
CA ASN A 150 -9.46 -7.81 8.22
C ASN A 150 -9.57 -6.43 7.56
N PHE A 151 -8.67 -6.18 6.59
CA PHE A 151 -8.63 -4.91 5.88
C PHE A 151 -9.78 -4.81 4.88
N LYS A 152 -10.65 -3.84 5.09
CA LYS A 152 -11.88 -3.64 4.31
C LYS A 152 -12.14 -2.19 4.00
N GLY A 153 -12.91 -1.96 2.95
CA GLY A 153 -13.45 -0.65 2.64
C GLY A 153 -13.69 -0.40 1.17
N ASP A 154 -13.92 0.85 0.86
CA ASP A 154 -14.24 1.32 -0.47
C ASP A 154 -13.35 2.49 -0.87
N ILE A 155 -12.87 2.49 -2.11
CA ILE A 155 -12.11 3.57 -2.71
C ILE A 155 -12.80 4.01 -4.01
N LEU A 156 -13.05 5.30 -4.16
CA LEU A 156 -13.47 5.91 -5.42
C LEU A 156 -12.28 6.62 -6.05
N ILE A 157 -11.87 6.14 -7.23
CA ILE A 157 -10.82 6.73 -8.04
C ILE A 157 -11.46 7.51 -9.19
N LYS A 158 -11.07 8.78 -9.36
CA LYS A 158 -11.45 9.64 -10.49
C LYS A 158 -10.25 10.45 -10.94
N ASN A 159 -10.04 10.55 -12.25
CA ASN A 159 -8.95 11.35 -12.84
C ASN A 159 -7.58 11.01 -12.23
N LYS A 160 -7.27 9.70 -12.09
CA LYS A 160 -6.03 9.15 -11.52
C LYS A 160 -5.79 9.53 -10.04
N GLU A 161 -6.81 10.01 -9.34
CA GLU A 161 -6.73 10.40 -7.93
C GLU A 161 -7.74 9.66 -7.08
N ILE A 162 -7.39 9.39 -5.82
CA ILE A 162 -8.34 8.94 -4.82
C ILE A 162 -9.25 10.13 -4.48
N TYR A 163 -10.52 10.02 -4.90
CA TYR A 163 -11.55 11.00 -4.64
C TYR A 163 -12.24 10.77 -3.30
N LYS A 164 -12.51 9.51 -2.98
CA LYS A 164 -13.07 9.08 -1.70
C LYS A 164 -12.43 7.76 -1.28
N ALA A 165 -12.13 7.62 0.00
CA ALA A 165 -11.78 6.35 0.61
C ALA A 165 -12.38 6.25 2.00
N ASP A 166 -12.80 5.04 2.38
CA ASP A 166 -13.17 4.68 3.76
C ASP A 166 -12.63 3.26 3.98
N LEU A 167 -11.51 3.18 4.72
CA LEU A 167 -10.76 1.96 4.91
C LEU A 167 -10.58 1.68 6.39
N ILE A 168 -10.77 0.42 6.76
CA ILE A 168 -10.59 -0.05 8.13
C ILE A 168 -9.73 -1.32 8.14
N GLY A 169 -8.96 -1.49 9.21
CA GLY A 169 -8.19 -2.71 9.48
C GLY A 169 -7.81 -2.76 10.95
N SER A 170 -7.12 -3.82 11.38
CA SER A 170 -6.70 -3.99 12.77
C SER A 170 -5.27 -4.49 12.84
N PHE A 171 -4.41 -3.84 13.64
CA PHE A 171 -3.06 -4.32 13.94
C PHE A 171 -3.07 -5.55 14.85
N SER A 172 -3.93 -5.53 15.88
CA SER A 172 -4.14 -6.63 16.82
C SER A 172 -5.61 -6.71 17.22
N LYS A 173 -5.97 -7.63 18.12
CA LYS A 173 -7.38 -7.94 18.45
C LYS A 173 -8.30 -6.73 18.66
N ASN A 174 -7.79 -5.61 19.19
CA ASN A 174 -8.59 -4.42 19.50
C ASN A 174 -7.96 -3.11 19.01
N LYS A 175 -6.84 -3.17 18.27
CA LYS A 175 -6.11 -2.00 17.81
C LYS A 175 -6.48 -1.70 16.36
N LYS A 176 -7.37 -0.76 16.14
CA LYS A 176 -7.93 -0.42 14.82
C LYS A 176 -7.11 0.64 14.11
N LEU A 177 -7.17 0.59 12.81
CA LEU A 177 -6.81 1.67 11.91
C LEU A 177 -8.04 2.06 11.09
N LYS A 178 -8.32 3.36 11.01
CA LYS A 178 -9.34 3.90 10.11
C LYS A 178 -8.76 5.04 9.30
N LEU A 179 -8.80 4.90 7.97
CA LEU A 179 -8.39 5.94 7.02
C LEU A 179 -9.60 6.42 6.24
N THR A 180 -9.85 7.74 6.24
CA THR A 180 -10.83 8.34 5.34
C THR A 180 -10.20 9.40 4.44
N ILE A 181 -10.64 9.45 3.21
CA ILE A 181 -10.31 10.50 2.24
C ILE A 181 -11.61 11.00 1.64
N ASN A 182 -11.81 12.29 1.65
CA ASN A 182 -12.91 12.95 0.95
C ASN A 182 -12.38 14.14 0.16
N LYS A 183 -12.61 14.12 -1.14
CA LYS A 183 -12.30 15.26 -2.02
C LYS A 183 -13.59 15.90 -2.48
N ASP A 184 -13.69 17.20 -2.30
CA ASP A 184 -14.76 18.03 -2.84
C ASP A 184 -14.14 19.18 -3.63
N ASN A 185 -14.47 19.27 -4.93
CA ASN A 185 -13.90 20.25 -5.87
C ASN A 185 -12.39 20.41 -5.71
N ASN A 186 -11.95 21.44 -4.98
CA ASN A 186 -10.55 21.80 -4.78
C ASN A 186 -10.00 21.44 -3.40
N ASN A 187 -10.80 20.86 -2.51
CA ASN A 187 -10.39 20.50 -1.15
C ASN A 187 -10.37 18.99 -0.98
N LYS A 188 -9.23 18.43 -0.53
CA LYS A 188 -9.06 17.02 -0.18
C LYS A 188 -8.76 16.92 1.31
N ILE A 189 -9.67 16.29 2.04
CA ILE A 189 -9.52 16.04 3.47
C ILE A 189 -9.12 14.57 3.65
N THR A 190 -8.06 14.35 4.39
CA THR A 190 -7.59 13.00 4.79
C THR A 190 -7.57 12.93 6.31
N THR A 191 -8.16 11.88 6.86
CA THR A 191 -8.06 11.57 8.29
C THR A 191 -7.56 10.15 8.49
N LEU A 192 -6.68 9.95 9.46
CA LEU A 192 -6.20 8.64 9.86
C LEU A 192 -6.26 8.55 11.38
N PHE A 193 -6.97 7.54 11.89
CA PHE A 193 -7.03 7.18 13.31
C PHE A 193 -6.38 5.83 13.50
N VAL A 194 -5.46 5.73 14.46
CA VAL A 194 -4.69 4.51 14.69
C VAL A 194 -4.57 4.27 16.19
N ASP A 195 -5.12 3.17 16.69
CA ASP A 195 -5.04 2.76 18.10
C ASP A 195 -3.64 2.21 18.47
N GLU A 196 -2.78 1.95 17.50
CA GLU A 196 -1.39 1.52 17.68
C GLU A 196 -0.48 2.34 16.77
N ALA A 197 0.08 3.43 17.28
CA ALA A 197 0.84 4.41 16.50
C ALA A 197 2.20 3.89 16.03
N LYS A 198 2.81 2.97 16.76
CA LYS A 198 4.19 2.48 16.51
C LYS A 198 4.45 2.04 15.06
N PRO A 199 3.58 1.24 14.39
CA PRO A 199 3.81 0.85 12.99
C PRO A 199 3.93 2.05 12.05
N ILE A 200 3.08 3.06 12.24
CA ILE A 200 3.06 4.26 11.39
C ILE A 200 4.27 5.15 11.65
N VAL A 201 4.55 5.42 12.94
CA VAL A 201 5.68 6.27 13.35
C VAL A 201 7.01 5.67 12.91
N LYS A 202 7.17 4.33 13.04
CA LYS A 202 8.37 3.61 12.63
C LYS A 202 8.57 3.64 11.11
N ARG A 203 7.50 3.36 10.33
CA ARG A 203 7.54 3.40 8.88
C ARG A 203 8.02 4.74 8.34
N TYR A 204 7.49 5.84 8.85
CA TYR A 204 7.85 7.19 8.40
C TYR A 204 9.03 7.79 9.15
N LYS A 205 9.64 7.07 10.09
CA LYS A 205 10.81 7.49 10.88
C LYS A 205 10.64 8.86 11.55
N PHE A 206 9.41 9.19 11.96
CA PHE A 206 9.11 10.47 12.58
C PHE A 206 9.87 10.68 13.89
N ILE A 207 9.97 9.65 14.73
CA ILE A 207 10.56 9.72 16.06
C ILE A 207 11.35 8.43 16.32
N LYS A 208 12.62 8.55 16.74
CA LYS A 208 13.45 7.41 17.15
C LYS A 208 13.03 6.88 18.50
N GLY A 209 13.14 5.56 18.69
CA GLY A 209 12.83 4.90 19.96
C GLY A 209 11.36 4.96 20.38
N PHE A 210 10.46 5.28 19.45
CA PHE A 210 9.02 5.37 19.69
C PHE A 210 8.41 4.00 19.99
N ASP A 211 7.55 3.96 21.00
CA ASP A 211 6.83 2.75 21.41
C ASP A 211 5.44 3.07 21.94
N GLU A 212 4.51 2.15 21.79
CA GLU A 212 3.10 2.27 22.21
C GLU A 212 2.34 3.42 21.50
N GLY A 213 1.30 3.95 22.17
CA GLY A 213 0.54 5.14 21.79
C GLY A 213 -0.50 4.94 20.69
N SER A 214 -1.38 5.92 20.58
CA SER A 214 -2.33 6.08 19.48
C SER A 214 -2.02 7.34 18.68
N LEU A 215 -2.55 7.43 17.45
CA LEU A 215 -2.24 8.54 16.55
C LEU A 215 -3.49 8.99 15.80
N ASP A 216 -3.69 10.31 15.80
CA ASP A 216 -4.66 11.01 14.97
C ASP A 216 -3.91 11.88 13.95
N PHE A 217 -4.22 11.70 12.70
CA PHE A 217 -3.73 12.53 11.62
C PHE A 217 -4.89 13.17 10.88
N PHE A 218 -4.76 14.45 10.63
CA PHE A 218 -5.67 15.24 9.80
C PHE A 218 -4.85 15.99 8.76
N SER A 219 -5.32 16.01 7.51
CA SER A 219 -4.75 16.85 6.46
C SER A 219 -5.85 17.46 5.60
N SER A 220 -5.70 18.73 5.30
CA SER A 220 -6.54 19.47 4.34
C SER A 220 -5.66 20.04 3.24
N LYS A 221 -5.84 19.57 2.00
CA LYS A 221 -5.10 20.03 0.82
C LYS A 221 -6.05 20.81 -0.08
N LYS A 222 -5.82 22.12 -0.24
CA LYS A 222 -6.57 23.00 -1.14
C LYS A 222 -5.64 23.51 -2.24
N SER A 223 -5.87 23.05 -3.48
CA SER A 223 -4.99 23.34 -4.61
C SER A 223 -3.53 22.91 -4.30
N LYS A 224 -2.58 23.85 -4.28
CA LYS A 224 -1.16 23.60 -3.99
C LYS A 224 -0.79 23.73 -2.50
N LYS A 225 -1.71 24.17 -1.64
CA LYS A 225 -1.47 24.35 -0.20
C LYS A 225 -2.01 23.15 0.58
N SER A 226 -1.20 22.60 1.47
CA SER A 226 -1.59 21.55 2.41
C SER A 226 -1.31 22.02 3.84
N VAL A 227 -2.28 21.75 4.72
CA VAL A 227 -2.11 21.89 6.17
C VAL A 227 -2.35 20.53 6.78
N SER A 228 -1.41 20.05 7.57
CA SER A 228 -1.50 18.75 8.23
C SER A 228 -1.26 18.91 9.72
N GLN A 229 -1.95 18.12 10.52
CA GLN A 229 -1.80 18.01 11.97
C GLN A 229 -1.67 16.55 12.33
N ILE A 230 -0.70 16.23 13.18
CA ILE A 230 -0.53 14.94 13.83
C ILE A 230 -0.70 15.16 15.32
N LYS A 231 -1.42 14.27 15.98
CA LYS A 231 -1.49 14.16 17.42
C LYS A 231 -1.19 12.72 17.82
N ILE A 232 -0.35 12.55 18.82
CA ILE A 232 0.05 11.24 19.33
C ILE A 232 -0.21 11.24 20.84
N TYR A 233 -0.86 10.18 21.31
CA TYR A 233 -1.28 10.07 22.71
C TYR A 233 -0.69 8.81 23.36
N ASP A 234 -0.42 8.90 24.66
CA ASP A 234 -0.03 7.79 25.55
C ASP A 234 1.13 6.94 25.00
N PHE A 235 2.17 7.60 24.50
CA PHE A 235 3.33 6.94 23.90
C PHE A 235 4.56 6.94 24.83
N LYS A 236 5.53 6.08 24.51
CA LYS A 236 6.84 6.00 25.16
C LYS A 236 7.96 6.33 24.18
N LEU A 237 9.01 6.98 24.68
CA LEU A 237 10.28 7.16 23.96
C LEU A 237 11.39 6.42 24.71
N LYS A 238 11.99 5.41 24.05
CA LYS A 238 13.12 4.63 24.58
C LYS A 238 14.47 5.28 24.28
N GLU A 239 14.54 6.04 23.20
CA GLU A 239 15.75 6.77 22.79
C GLU A 239 15.48 8.27 22.83
N LEU A 240 16.02 8.94 23.84
CA LEU A 240 15.86 10.38 24.00
C LEU A 240 17.13 11.14 23.63
N PRO A 241 17.03 12.30 22.98
CA PRO A 241 18.12 13.23 22.88
C PRO A 241 18.71 13.57 24.26
N ILE A 242 19.99 13.83 24.33
CA ILE A 242 20.73 14.06 25.59
C ILE A 242 20.07 15.11 26.50
N LEU A 243 19.57 16.20 25.94
CA LEU A 243 18.87 17.26 26.66
C LEU A 243 17.60 16.77 27.37
N THR A 244 16.80 15.92 26.73
CA THR A 244 15.59 15.36 27.33
C THR A 244 15.94 14.37 28.43
N LYS A 245 17.02 13.59 28.27
CA LYS A 245 17.55 12.71 29.33
C LYS A 245 17.96 13.51 30.59
N ILE A 246 18.58 14.66 30.41
CA ILE A 246 18.98 15.54 31.54
C ILE A 246 17.73 16.10 32.25
N LEU A 247 16.73 16.56 31.49
CA LEU A 247 15.48 17.09 32.06
C LEU A 247 14.68 16.03 32.82
N THR A 248 14.68 14.78 32.36
CA THR A 248 13.98 13.67 33.02
C THR A 248 14.71 13.17 34.26
N LEU A 249 16.04 13.33 34.34
CA LEU A 249 16.80 13.06 35.57
C LEU A 249 16.43 14.00 36.73
N ALA A 250 15.74 15.10 36.45
CA ALA A 250 15.22 16.00 37.50
C ALA A 250 13.98 15.45 38.24
N SER A 251 13.38 14.36 37.78
CA SER A 251 12.25 13.70 38.43
C SER A 251 12.60 12.27 38.84
N LEU A 252 12.18 11.83 40.02
CA LEU A 252 12.38 10.45 40.51
C LEU A 252 11.72 9.41 39.54
N GLN A 253 10.55 9.72 39.02
CA GLN A 253 9.85 8.85 38.07
C GLN A 253 10.62 8.74 36.75
N GLY A 254 11.13 9.85 36.23
CA GLY A 254 11.94 9.84 34.99
C GLY A 254 13.23 9.03 35.14
N ILE A 255 13.87 9.05 36.34
CA ILE A 255 15.04 8.22 36.66
C ILE A 255 14.65 6.73 36.64
N ALA A 256 13.54 6.37 37.28
CA ALA A 256 13.07 4.98 37.31
C ALA A 256 12.73 4.46 35.91
N ASP A 257 12.04 5.24 35.08
CA ASP A 257 11.66 4.89 33.70
C ASP A 257 12.89 4.70 32.78
N ILE A 258 13.97 5.49 32.99
CA ILE A 258 15.24 5.34 32.27
C ILE A 258 15.98 4.07 32.70
N LEU A 259 16.05 3.82 34.02
CA LEU A 259 16.79 2.67 34.56
C LEU A 259 16.11 1.34 34.26
N SER A 260 14.78 1.29 34.20
CA SER A 260 14.03 0.09 33.80
C SER A 260 14.17 -0.22 32.30
N GLY A 261 14.63 0.72 31.48
CA GLY A 261 14.66 0.59 30.03
C GLY A 261 13.29 0.68 29.37
N GLU A 262 12.23 1.01 30.11
CA GLU A 262 10.86 1.12 29.61
C GLU A 262 10.63 2.38 28.76
N GLY A 263 11.54 3.36 28.87
CA GLY A 263 11.41 4.67 28.21
C GLY A 263 10.54 5.64 28.98
N ILE A 264 10.47 6.87 28.52
CA ILE A 264 9.68 7.92 29.16
C ILE A 264 8.31 8.01 28.48
N ARG A 265 7.28 8.02 29.31
CA ARG A 265 5.88 8.13 28.87
C ARG A 265 5.47 9.59 28.71
N PHE A 266 4.77 9.86 27.59
CA PHE A 266 4.15 11.13 27.27
C PHE A 266 2.66 10.95 27.07
N THR A 267 1.86 11.90 27.55
CA THR A 267 0.40 11.86 27.39
C THR A 267 -0.07 12.38 26.04
N GLU A 268 0.60 13.39 25.49
CA GLU A 268 0.26 14.00 24.18
C GLU A 268 1.47 14.67 23.54
N PHE A 269 1.49 14.64 22.20
CA PHE A 269 2.38 15.37 21.34
C PHE A 269 1.62 15.96 20.15
#